data_da5d74fbd5d62665ab3fa3101daf4ce4
#
_entry.id   da5d74fbd5d62665ab3fa3101daf4ce4
#
_cell.length_a   1.000
_cell.length_b   1.000
_cell.length_c   1.000
_cell.angle_alpha   90.00
_cell.angle_beta   90.00
_cell.angle_gamma   90.00
#
_symmetry.space_group_name_H-M   'P 1'
#
loop_
_entity.id
_entity.type
_entity.pdbx_description
1 polymer ?
#
loop_
_entity_poly.entity_id
_entity_poly.type
_entity_poly.pdbx_seq_one_letter_code
_entity_poly.pdbx_strand_id
1 'polypeptide(L)'
;MSTQKISLKRLKYSAKANFEHNSAAAASPEFYRSRAFSKDGFIEDQNALNLACGARSAAYCGCGFIAAYNLLSTAGAPPEIPVLISEFEHELVLGGVLGTRPLFMLRFLRRNFSSAKLYLSPRRFLQGAPRRGIIFYVRRDFSAHYTAFTAALDGKLRFYNYRGAGFIQPAADFFSEKDRRLFLCYAVE
;
A
#
# COMPACT_ATOMS: atom_id res chain seq x y z
N MET A 1 20.57 -1.78 20.98
CA MET A 1 19.87 -2.12 19.72
C MET A 1 20.20 -3.57 19.36
N SER A 2 19.27 -4.49 19.56
CA SER A 2 19.47 -5.92 19.30
C SER A 2 19.31 -6.20 17.81
N THR A 3 20.40 -6.53 17.14
CA THR A 3 20.41 -7.05 15.77
C THR A 3 19.82 -8.46 15.76
N GLN A 4 18.51 -8.58 15.53
CA GLN A 4 17.91 -9.88 15.23
C GLN A 4 18.52 -10.42 13.94
N LYS A 5 19.39 -11.43 14.06
CA LYS A 5 19.87 -12.23 12.93
C LYS A 5 18.67 -12.86 12.25
N ILE A 6 18.35 -12.39 11.03
CA ILE A 6 17.29 -12.95 10.19
C ILE A 6 17.75 -14.33 9.75
N SER A 7 17.18 -15.37 10.36
CA SER A 7 17.43 -16.74 9.92
C SER A 7 16.69 -17.00 8.61
N LEU A 8 17.43 -17.24 7.53
CA LEU A 8 16.91 -17.59 6.20
C LEU A 8 16.04 -18.87 6.17
N LYS A 9 16.12 -19.71 7.22
CA LYS A 9 15.31 -20.94 7.35
C LYS A 9 13.80 -20.70 7.55
N ARG A 10 13.34 -19.47 7.83
CA ARG A 10 11.93 -19.11 8.09
C ARG A 10 11.20 -18.47 6.91
N LEU A 11 11.73 -18.51 5.70
CA LEU A 11 11.07 -17.95 4.50
C LEU A 11 10.02 -18.89 3.85
N LYS A 12 9.77 -20.06 4.44
CA LYS A 12 8.67 -20.92 3.96
C LYS A 12 7.37 -20.45 4.57
N TYR A 13 6.47 -19.98 3.75
CA TYR A 13 5.08 -19.71 4.11
C TYR A 13 4.15 -20.54 3.22
N SER A 14 2.92 -20.75 3.67
CA SER A 14 1.87 -21.36 2.87
C SER A 14 0.85 -20.31 2.50
N ALA A 15 0.78 -19.96 1.20
CA ALA A 15 -0.23 -19.04 0.70
C ALA A 15 -1.66 -19.51 1.03
N LYS A 16 -1.91 -20.83 1.00
CA LYS A 16 -3.20 -21.40 1.40
C LYS A 16 -3.51 -21.13 2.87
N ALA A 17 -2.54 -21.39 3.77
CA ALA A 17 -2.75 -21.13 5.20
C ALA A 17 -2.94 -19.63 5.51
N ASN A 18 -2.22 -18.76 4.81
CA ASN A 18 -2.43 -17.32 4.92
C ASN A 18 -3.82 -16.91 4.44
N PHE A 19 -4.26 -17.45 3.30
CA PHE A 19 -5.61 -17.17 2.77
C PHE A 19 -6.70 -17.61 3.74
N GLU A 20 -6.61 -18.83 4.29
CA GLU A 20 -7.57 -19.36 5.26
C GLU A 20 -7.60 -18.50 6.55
N HIS A 21 -6.42 -18.16 7.09
CA HIS A 21 -6.30 -17.27 8.25
C HIS A 21 -6.91 -15.90 7.98
N ASN A 22 -6.57 -15.27 6.86
CA ASN A 22 -7.05 -13.94 6.50
C ASN A 22 -8.57 -13.95 6.23
N SER A 23 -9.09 -15.01 5.61
CA SER A 23 -10.52 -15.16 5.34
C SER A 23 -11.32 -15.30 6.65
N ALA A 24 -10.82 -16.10 7.61
CA ALA A 24 -11.43 -16.22 8.91
C ALA A 24 -11.43 -14.88 9.68
N ALA A 25 -10.33 -14.13 9.62
CA ALA A 25 -10.24 -12.81 10.24
C ALA A 25 -11.20 -11.81 9.60
N ALA A 26 -11.26 -11.75 8.26
CA ALA A 26 -12.11 -10.81 7.53
C ALA A 26 -13.63 -11.15 7.62
N ALA A 27 -13.97 -12.38 7.96
CA ALA A 27 -15.36 -12.78 8.19
C ALA A 27 -15.95 -12.21 9.50
N SER A 28 -15.11 -11.75 10.44
CA SER A 28 -15.56 -11.13 11.68
C SER A 28 -16.04 -9.70 11.44
N PRO A 29 -17.24 -9.31 11.93
CA PRO A 29 -17.69 -7.92 11.89
C PRO A 29 -16.76 -6.94 12.62
N GLU A 30 -16.05 -7.41 13.65
CA GLU A 30 -15.07 -6.62 14.42
C GLU A 30 -13.85 -6.26 13.60
N PHE A 31 -13.52 -7.04 12.58
CA PHE A 31 -12.37 -6.77 11.71
C PHE A 31 -12.48 -5.39 11.06
N TYR A 32 -13.60 -5.09 10.40
CA TYR A 32 -13.83 -3.80 9.74
C TYR A 32 -14.14 -2.65 10.71
N ARG A 33 -14.44 -2.95 11.98
CA ARG A 33 -14.60 -1.98 13.06
C ARG A 33 -13.31 -1.71 13.82
N SER A 34 -12.24 -2.44 13.49
CA SER A 34 -10.95 -2.25 14.15
C SER A 34 -10.35 -0.88 13.82
N ARG A 35 -9.39 -0.43 14.64
CA ARG A 35 -8.67 0.82 14.42
C ARG A 35 -7.85 0.86 13.11
N ALA A 36 -7.71 -0.28 12.43
CA ALA A 36 -7.04 -0.34 11.14
C ALA A 36 -7.81 0.43 10.06
N PHE A 37 -9.14 0.54 10.22
CA PHE A 37 -10.03 1.15 9.23
C PHE A 37 -10.52 2.53 9.69
N SER A 38 -10.63 3.44 8.73
CA SER A 38 -11.40 4.67 8.91
C SER A 38 -12.91 4.38 8.91
N LYS A 39 -13.72 5.37 9.30
CA LYS A 39 -15.20 5.28 9.23
C LYS A 39 -15.71 5.06 7.79
N ASP A 40 -14.93 5.51 6.81
CA ASP A 40 -15.25 5.37 5.38
C ASP A 40 -14.73 4.03 4.79
N GLY A 41 -14.19 3.13 5.62
CA GLY A 41 -13.72 1.80 5.22
C GLY A 41 -12.32 1.77 4.58
N PHE A 42 -11.56 2.85 4.62
CA PHE A 42 -10.15 2.85 4.17
C PHE A 42 -9.22 2.27 5.23
N ILE A 43 -8.19 1.54 4.81
CA ILE A 43 -7.13 1.06 5.71
C ILE A 43 -6.16 2.22 5.97
N GLU A 44 -6.14 2.71 7.21
CA GLU A 44 -5.33 3.89 7.61
C GLU A 44 -4.23 3.55 8.62
N ASP A 45 -4.36 2.45 9.35
CA ASP A 45 -3.32 1.96 10.26
C ASP A 45 -2.90 0.52 9.93
N GLN A 46 -1.86 0.40 9.11
CA GLN A 46 -1.27 -0.88 8.73
C GLN A 46 -0.85 -1.71 9.94
N ASN A 47 -0.38 -1.08 11.02
CA ASN A 47 0.12 -1.78 12.21
C ASN A 47 -1.00 -2.45 13.00
N ALA A 48 -2.23 -1.99 12.84
CA ALA A 48 -3.40 -2.57 13.48
C ALA A 48 -4.01 -3.74 12.68
N LEU A 49 -3.52 -4.00 11.45
CA LEU A 49 -3.99 -5.10 10.62
C LEU A 49 -3.34 -6.42 11.08
N ASN A 50 -4.14 -7.27 11.73
CA ASN A 50 -3.70 -8.61 12.13
C ASN A 50 -3.94 -9.64 11.01
N LEU A 51 -3.23 -9.49 9.89
CA LEU A 51 -3.31 -10.37 8.73
C LEU A 51 -1.93 -10.91 8.38
N ALA A 52 -1.89 -12.13 7.83
CA ALA A 52 -0.69 -12.71 7.24
C ALA A 52 -0.43 -12.13 5.85
N CYS A 53 0.85 -11.95 5.50
CA CYS A 53 1.25 -11.46 4.17
C CYS A 53 2.65 -12.03 3.82
N GLY A 54 2.69 -12.99 2.92
CA GLY A 54 3.90 -13.75 2.64
C GLY A 54 4.43 -14.47 3.87
N ALA A 55 5.73 -14.39 4.12
CA ALA A 55 6.37 -14.94 5.32
C ALA A 55 6.31 -13.99 6.53
N ARG A 56 5.55 -12.93 6.46
CA ARG A 56 5.46 -11.85 7.46
C ARG A 56 4.00 -11.51 7.77
N SER A 57 3.78 -10.42 8.49
CA SER A 57 2.45 -9.84 8.71
C SER A 57 2.17 -8.68 7.75
N ALA A 58 0.90 -8.37 7.54
CA ALA A 58 0.47 -7.18 6.81
C ALA A 58 1.05 -5.89 7.43
N ALA A 59 1.20 -5.83 8.75
CA ALA A 59 1.86 -4.73 9.45
C ALA A 59 3.30 -4.48 8.97
N TYR A 60 4.00 -5.53 8.54
CA TYR A 60 5.39 -5.41 8.08
C TYR A 60 5.52 -5.14 6.58
N CYS A 61 4.78 -5.87 5.73
CA CYS A 61 4.97 -5.82 4.27
C CYS A 61 3.71 -5.48 3.48
N GLY A 62 2.61 -5.11 4.15
CA GLY A 62 1.30 -4.94 3.54
C GLY A 62 1.07 -3.63 2.78
N CYS A 63 2.00 -2.67 2.83
CA CYS A 63 1.78 -1.35 2.24
C CYS A 63 1.36 -1.39 0.75
N GLY A 64 1.84 -2.37 -0.02
CA GLY A 64 1.49 -2.52 -1.44
C GLY A 64 0.02 -2.86 -1.64
N PHE A 65 -0.48 -3.95 -1.02
CA PHE A 65 -1.89 -4.32 -1.16
C PHE A 65 -2.82 -3.31 -0.47
N ILE A 66 -2.39 -2.69 0.64
CA ILE A 66 -3.16 -1.65 1.33
C ILE A 66 -3.35 -0.43 0.41
N ALA A 67 -2.30 0.01 -0.27
CA ALA A 67 -2.40 1.10 -1.23
C ALA A 67 -3.34 0.73 -2.40
N ALA A 68 -3.26 -0.51 -2.90
CA ALA A 68 -4.17 -1.01 -3.93
C ALA A 68 -5.62 -1.08 -3.44
N TYR A 69 -5.86 -1.62 -2.23
CA TYR A 69 -7.18 -1.66 -1.59
C TYR A 69 -7.78 -0.26 -1.48
N ASN A 70 -7.04 0.69 -0.89
CA ASN A 70 -7.52 2.05 -0.70
C ASN A 70 -7.82 2.74 -2.03
N LEU A 71 -6.96 2.55 -3.06
CA LEU A 71 -7.19 3.13 -4.37
C LEU A 71 -8.45 2.57 -5.05
N LEU A 72 -8.67 1.26 -5.02
CA LEU A 72 -9.89 0.63 -5.55
C LEU A 72 -11.13 1.07 -4.78
N SER A 73 -11.03 1.19 -3.46
CA SER A 73 -12.11 1.72 -2.60
C SER A 73 -12.48 3.16 -3.00
N THR A 74 -11.52 4.02 -3.38
CA THR A 74 -11.82 5.37 -3.89
C THR A 74 -12.57 5.37 -5.23
N ALA A 75 -12.52 4.25 -5.96
CA ALA A 75 -13.26 4.04 -7.21
C ALA A 75 -14.65 3.41 -6.97
N GLY A 76 -15.04 3.17 -5.71
CA GLY A 76 -16.30 2.52 -5.36
C GLY A 76 -16.30 0.99 -5.52
N ALA A 77 -15.13 0.39 -5.70
CA ALA A 77 -14.97 -1.06 -5.92
C ALA A 77 -13.98 -1.67 -4.91
N PRO A 78 -14.30 -1.67 -3.58
CA PRO A 78 -13.42 -2.26 -2.58
C PRO A 78 -13.29 -3.77 -2.84
N PRO A 79 -12.06 -4.30 -3.00
CA PRO A 79 -11.87 -5.73 -3.19
C PRO A 79 -11.96 -6.49 -1.87
N GLU A 80 -12.18 -7.80 -1.94
CA GLU A 80 -12.02 -8.67 -0.78
C GLU A 80 -10.56 -8.72 -0.35
N ILE A 81 -10.28 -8.35 0.89
CA ILE A 81 -8.90 -8.22 1.41
C ILE A 81 -8.12 -9.53 1.33
N PRO A 82 -8.67 -10.72 1.72
CA PRO A 82 -7.94 -11.98 1.60
C PRO A 82 -7.55 -12.32 0.16
N VAL A 83 -8.44 -12.06 -0.81
CA VAL A 83 -8.19 -12.29 -2.24
C VAL A 83 -7.09 -11.37 -2.72
N LEU A 84 -7.15 -10.08 -2.38
CA LEU A 84 -6.13 -9.10 -2.75
C LEU A 84 -4.76 -9.45 -2.15
N ILE A 85 -4.69 -9.86 -0.88
CA ILE A 85 -3.43 -10.29 -0.26
C ILE A 85 -2.87 -11.50 -1.00
N SER A 86 -3.69 -12.51 -1.31
CA SER A 86 -3.25 -13.70 -2.04
C SER A 86 -2.63 -13.36 -3.39
N GLU A 87 -3.19 -12.39 -4.12
CA GLU A 87 -2.62 -11.90 -5.38
C GLU A 87 -1.26 -11.21 -5.16
N PHE A 88 -1.13 -10.40 -4.11
CA PHE A 88 0.09 -9.66 -3.82
C PHE A 88 1.22 -10.53 -3.23
N GLU A 89 0.89 -11.61 -2.52
CA GLU A 89 1.88 -12.49 -1.89
C GLU A 89 2.87 -13.11 -2.89
N HIS A 90 2.41 -13.45 -4.10
CA HIS A 90 3.25 -14.02 -5.15
C HIS A 90 4.26 -13.01 -5.73
N GLU A 91 4.04 -11.73 -5.48
CA GLU A 91 4.85 -10.63 -6.00
C GLU A 91 5.67 -9.93 -4.91
N LEU A 92 5.75 -10.53 -3.74
CA LEU A 92 6.60 -10.05 -2.66
C LEU A 92 8.08 -10.40 -2.92
N VAL A 93 8.93 -9.40 -2.77
CA VAL A 93 10.39 -9.60 -2.88
C VAL A 93 10.92 -10.21 -1.58
N LEU A 94 11.63 -11.33 -1.71
CA LEU A 94 12.18 -12.10 -0.56
C LEU A 94 11.11 -12.41 0.50
N GLY A 95 9.93 -12.91 0.07
CA GLY A 95 8.85 -13.28 0.99
C GLY A 95 8.29 -12.11 1.82
N GLY A 96 8.42 -10.89 1.32
CA GLY A 96 7.91 -9.68 1.96
C GLY A 96 8.97 -8.81 2.67
N VAL A 97 10.24 -9.22 2.69
CA VAL A 97 11.31 -8.42 3.33
C VAL A 97 11.49 -7.07 2.64
N LEU A 98 11.36 -7.03 1.31
CA LEU A 98 11.48 -5.81 0.50
C LEU A 98 10.14 -5.31 -0.06
N GLY A 99 9.01 -5.84 0.45
CA GLY A 99 7.67 -5.44 0.02
C GLY A 99 7.29 -5.92 -1.38
N THR A 100 6.32 -5.26 -2.00
CA THR A 100 5.76 -5.56 -3.32
C THR A 100 6.65 -5.02 -4.44
N ARG A 101 6.79 -5.79 -5.53
CA ARG A 101 7.54 -5.36 -6.75
C ARG A 101 6.87 -4.17 -7.43
N PRO A 102 7.60 -3.08 -7.75
CA PRO A 102 7.01 -1.91 -8.40
C PRO A 102 6.40 -2.19 -9.78
N LEU A 103 7.00 -3.07 -10.59
CA LEU A 103 6.46 -3.43 -11.90
C LEU A 103 5.16 -4.23 -11.81
N PHE A 104 4.98 -5.03 -10.76
CA PHE A 104 3.71 -5.69 -10.50
C PHE A 104 2.62 -4.67 -10.22
N MET A 105 2.89 -3.66 -9.39
CA MET A 105 1.93 -2.58 -9.11
C MET A 105 1.41 -1.93 -10.39
N LEU A 106 2.30 -1.61 -11.34
CA LEU A 106 1.87 -1.03 -12.62
C LEU A 106 0.97 -1.99 -13.43
N ARG A 107 1.32 -3.29 -13.49
CA ARG A 107 0.50 -4.31 -14.17
C ARG A 107 -0.86 -4.47 -13.49
N PHE A 108 -0.88 -4.51 -12.17
CA PHE A 108 -2.11 -4.57 -11.37
C PHE A 108 -3.03 -3.39 -11.68
N LEU A 109 -2.50 -2.18 -11.67
CA LEU A 109 -3.29 -0.97 -11.96
C LEU A 109 -3.82 -0.95 -13.39
N ARG A 110 -3.05 -1.41 -14.38
CA ARG A 110 -3.50 -1.51 -15.78
C ARG A 110 -4.62 -2.54 -16.00
N ARG A 111 -4.77 -3.52 -15.12
CA ARG A 111 -5.88 -4.49 -15.18
C ARG A 111 -7.16 -3.96 -14.54
N ASN A 112 -7.05 -3.04 -13.59
CA ASN A 112 -8.16 -2.59 -12.77
C ASN A 112 -8.69 -1.20 -13.14
N PHE A 113 -7.97 -0.44 -13.96
CA PHE A 113 -8.33 0.92 -14.38
C PHE A 113 -8.20 1.07 -15.88
N SER A 114 -9.01 1.96 -16.47
CA SER A 114 -9.02 2.25 -17.92
C SER A 114 -7.66 2.77 -18.40
N SER A 115 -6.96 3.53 -17.56
CA SER A 115 -5.59 3.94 -17.82
C SER A 115 -4.73 3.89 -16.57
N ALA A 116 -3.43 3.61 -16.73
CA ALA A 116 -2.45 3.72 -15.67
C ALA A 116 -1.13 4.26 -16.22
N LYS A 117 -0.73 5.42 -15.72
CA LYS A 117 0.46 6.14 -16.15
C LYS A 117 1.50 6.15 -15.03
N LEU A 118 2.75 5.84 -15.38
CA LEU A 118 3.90 5.88 -14.46
C LEU A 118 4.69 7.17 -14.65
N TYR A 119 4.90 7.90 -13.57
CA TYR A 119 5.79 9.05 -13.48
C TYR A 119 7.04 8.66 -12.69
N LEU A 120 8.20 8.85 -13.29
CA LEU A 120 9.52 8.59 -12.67
C LEU A 120 10.12 9.85 -12.03
N SER A 121 9.38 10.96 -12.07
CA SER A 121 9.84 12.24 -11.54
C SER A 121 8.71 12.97 -10.83
N PRO A 122 8.92 13.45 -9.60
CA PRO A 122 7.99 14.31 -8.89
C PRO A 122 7.55 15.52 -9.71
N ARG A 123 8.48 16.16 -10.43
CA ARG A 123 8.18 17.32 -11.28
C ARG A 123 7.13 17.01 -12.35
N ARG A 124 7.30 15.90 -13.06
CA ARG A 124 6.34 15.46 -14.10
C ARG A 124 5.00 15.05 -13.50
N PHE A 125 5.02 14.44 -12.32
CA PHE A 125 3.81 14.11 -11.58
C PHE A 125 3.03 15.38 -11.21
N LEU A 126 3.69 16.40 -10.63
CA LEU A 126 3.07 17.67 -10.26
C LEU A 126 2.49 18.40 -11.49
N GLN A 127 3.21 18.40 -12.61
CA GLN A 127 2.72 18.98 -13.87
C GLN A 127 1.50 18.24 -14.44
N GLY A 128 1.43 16.92 -14.26
CA GLY A 128 0.30 16.09 -14.71
C GLY A 128 -0.93 16.21 -13.82
N ALA A 129 -0.80 16.74 -12.61
CA ALA A 129 -1.87 16.93 -11.62
C ALA A 129 -2.88 15.76 -11.53
N PRO A 130 -2.40 14.51 -11.33
CA PRO A 130 -3.29 13.35 -11.36
C PRO A 130 -4.28 13.40 -10.19
N ARG A 131 -5.50 12.93 -10.43
CA ARG A 131 -6.58 12.97 -9.43
C ARG A 131 -6.49 11.87 -8.40
N ARG A 132 -5.96 10.70 -8.76
CA ARG A 132 -5.80 9.55 -7.84
C ARG A 132 -4.71 8.62 -8.32
N GLY A 133 -4.20 7.82 -7.39
CA GLY A 133 -3.16 6.86 -7.71
C GLY A 133 -2.42 6.35 -6.48
N ILE A 134 -1.23 5.82 -6.72
CA ILE A 134 -0.34 5.27 -5.70
C ILE A 134 1.03 5.93 -5.86
N ILE A 135 1.66 6.27 -4.73
CA ILE A 135 3.06 6.70 -4.70
C ILE A 135 3.87 5.65 -3.95
N PHE A 136 4.90 5.13 -4.62
CA PHE A 136 5.96 4.36 -4.00
C PHE A 136 7.12 5.29 -3.71
N TYR A 137 7.73 5.16 -2.54
CA TYR A 137 8.95 5.89 -2.18
C TYR A 137 9.85 5.06 -1.28
N VAL A 138 11.14 5.38 -1.32
CA VAL A 138 12.15 4.77 -0.46
C VAL A 138 12.66 5.85 0.52
N ARG A 139 12.74 5.50 1.80
CA ARG A 139 13.28 6.37 2.84
C ARG A 139 14.80 6.27 2.92
N ARG A 140 15.41 7.16 3.69
CA ARG A 140 16.86 7.16 3.92
C ARG A 140 17.37 5.90 4.64
N ASP A 141 16.54 5.28 5.47
CA ASP A 141 16.81 4.00 6.14
C ASP A 141 16.61 2.79 5.22
N PHE A 142 16.42 3.02 3.92
CA PHE A 142 16.12 2.02 2.89
C PHE A 142 14.77 1.30 3.07
N SER A 143 13.94 1.70 4.01
CA SER A 143 12.57 1.21 4.04
C SER A 143 11.79 1.74 2.83
N ALA A 144 10.97 0.88 2.24
CA ALA A 144 10.11 1.22 1.12
C ALA A 144 8.65 1.29 1.56
N HIS A 145 7.88 2.20 0.98
CA HIS A 145 6.47 2.35 1.32
C HIS A 145 5.63 2.68 0.08
N TYR A 146 4.42 2.15 0.08
CA TYR A 146 3.35 2.51 -0.85
C TYR A 146 2.25 3.26 -0.11
N THR A 147 1.79 4.36 -0.67
CA THR A 147 0.62 5.08 -0.19
C THR A 147 -0.32 5.41 -1.34
N ALA A 148 -1.61 5.19 -1.16
CA ALA A 148 -2.61 5.68 -2.11
C ALA A 148 -2.89 7.16 -1.85
N PHE A 149 -3.33 7.87 -2.90
CA PHE A 149 -3.74 9.27 -2.80
C PHE A 149 -4.96 9.56 -3.68
N THR A 150 -5.69 10.58 -3.28
CA THR A 150 -6.70 11.26 -4.11
C THR A 150 -6.45 12.77 -4.07
N ALA A 151 -6.80 13.46 -5.17
CA ALA A 151 -6.79 14.91 -5.18
C ALA A 151 -7.82 15.45 -4.16
N ALA A 152 -7.41 16.42 -3.39
CA ALA A 152 -8.25 17.22 -2.51
C ALA A 152 -8.37 18.63 -3.08
N LEU A 153 -9.05 19.51 -2.37
CA LEU A 153 -9.16 20.92 -2.76
C LEU A 153 -7.79 21.62 -2.72
N ASP A 154 -7.66 22.71 -3.48
CA ASP A 154 -6.50 23.61 -3.49
C ASP A 154 -5.16 22.95 -3.85
N GLY A 155 -5.14 21.97 -4.76
CA GLY A 155 -3.92 21.31 -5.20
C GLY A 155 -3.27 20.40 -4.16
N LYS A 156 -4.00 20.10 -3.08
CA LYS A 156 -3.57 19.16 -2.05
C LYS A 156 -3.91 17.74 -2.44
N LEU A 157 -3.24 16.79 -1.79
CA LEU A 157 -3.54 15.36 -1.89
C LEU A 157 -3.97 14.83 -0.51
N ARG A 158 -5.03 14.05 -0.48
CA ARG A 158 -5.35 13.17 0.65
C ARG A 158 -4.57 11.87 0.46
N PHE A 159 -3.85 11.47 1.50
CA PHE A 159 -3.08 10.24 1.54
C PHE A 159 -3.76 9.22 2.44
N TYR A 160 -3.64 7.94 2.08
CA TYR A 160 -4.20 6.81 2.81
C TYR A 160 -3.08 5.92 3.33
N ASN A 161 -3.20 5.42 4.57
CA ASN A 161 -2.15 4.68 5.27
C ASN A 161 -0.83 5.47 5.35
N TYR A 162 -0.96 6.74 5.72
CA TYR A 162 0.15 7.67 5.81
C TYR A 162 -0.12 8.69 6.92
N ARG A 163 0.73 8.73 7.97
CA ARG A 163 0.64 9.68 9.10
C ARG A 163 -0.72 9.76 9.81
N GLY A 164 -1.59 8.76 9.65
CA GLY A 164 -2.93 8.71 10.25
C GLY A 164 -4.06 9.01 9.27
N ALA A 165 -5.29 8.80 9.76
CA ALA A 165 -6.49 8.87 8.95
C ALA A 165 -6.75 10.27 8.42
N GLY A 166 -7.05 10.36 7.13
CA GLY A 166 -7.45 11.60 6.48
C GLY A 166 -6.35 12.63 6.31
N PHE A 167 -5.07 12.23 6.33
CA PHE A 167 -3.95 13.16 6.21
C PHE A 167 -3.94 13.85 4.83
N ILE A 168 -3.96 15.18 4.84
CA ILE A 168 -3.99 16.04 3.64
C ILE A 168 -2.79 16.99 3.67
N GLN A 169 -2.04 17.08 2.57
CA GLN A 169 -0.96 18.07 2.41
C GLN A 169 -0.78 18.44 0.93
N PRO A 170 -0.12 19.58 0.64
CA PRO A 170 0.32 19.89 -0.72
C PRO A 170 1.19 18.79 -1.30
N ALA A 171 0.99 18.46 -2.58
CA ALA A 171 1.79 17.43 -3.23
C ALA A 171 3.29 17.79 -3.25
N ALA A 172 3.63 19.06 -3.42
CA ALA A 172 5.02 19.53 -3.39
C ALA A 172 5.69 19.25 -2.04
N ASP A 173 4.98 19.47 -0.92
CA ASP A 173 5.51 19.22 0.43
C ASP A 173 5.78 17.73 0.64
N PHE A 174 4.89 16.86 0.13
CA PHE A 174 5.12 15.41 0.18
C PHE A 174 6.44 15.02 -0.48
N PHE A 175 6.77 15.58 -1.63
CA PHE A 175 7.99 15.25 -2.36
C PHE A 175 9.24 15.94 -1.82
N SER A 176 9.10 17.04 -1.07
CA SER A 176 10.23 17.79 -0.48
C SER A 176 10.71 17.22 0.86
N GLU A 177 10.02 16.24 1.43
CA GLU A 177 10.42 15.65 2.71
C GLU A 177 11.81 15.00 2.63
N LYS A 178 12.72 15.45 3.51
CA LYS A 178 14.15 15.14 3.47
C LYS A 178 14.50 13.66 3.69
N ASP A 179 13.58 12.88 4.24
CA ASP A 179 13.78 11.45 4.52
C ASP A 179 13.49 10.54 3.32
N ARG A 180 13.01 11.09 2.20
CA ARG A 180 12.66 10.33 0.98
C ARG A 180 13.62 10.59 -0.15
N ARG A 181 13.87 9.58 -0.97
CA ARG A 181 14.87 9.66 -2.05
C ARG A 181 14.34 9.24 -3.41
N LEU A 182 13.74 8.06 -3.51
CA LEU A 182 13.26 7.50 -4.76
C LEU A 182 11.73 7.55 -4.79
N PHE A 183 11.17 7.96 -5.92
CA PHE A 183 9.73 8.00 -6.13
C PHE A 183 9.34 7.30 -7.43
N LEU A 184 8.29 6.48 -7.36
CA LEU A 184 7.53 5.99 -8.51
C LEU A 184 6.07 6.36 -8.27
N CYS A 185 5.49 7.17 -9.13
CA CYS A 185 4.11 7.64 -8.96
C CYS A 185 3.23 7.04 -10.05
N TYR A 186 2.23 6.30 -9.65
CA TYR A 186 1.25 5.66 -10.52
C TYR A 186 -0.04 6.47 -10.45
N ALA A 187 -0.45 7.04 -11.57
CA ALA A 187 -1.73 7.73 -11.70
C ALA A 187 -2.71 6.86 -12.48
N VAL A 188 -4.00 6.89 -12.11
CA VAL A 188 -5.05 6.11 -12.77
C VAL A 188 -6.29 6.96 -13.04
N GLU A 189 -7.05 6.54 -14.06
CA GLU A 189 -8.34 7.10 -14.47
C GLU A 189 -9.41 6.02 -14.51
#